data_e5148e65f15babd9fa04cffe94e3cf83
#
_entry.id   e5148e65f15babd9fa04cffe94e3cf83
#
_cell.length_a   1.000
_cell.length_b   1.000
_cell.length_c   1.000
_cell.angle_alpha   90.00
_cell.angle_beta   90.00
_cell.angle_gamma   90.00
#
_symmetry.space_group_name_H-M   'P 1'
#
loop_
_entity.id
_entity.type
_entity.pdbx_description
1 polymer ?
#
loop_
_entity_poly.entity_id
_entity_poly.type
_entity_poly.pdbx_seq_one_letter_code
_entity_poly.pdbx_strand_id
1 'polypeptide(L)'
;MLFRSVPKIQNEGWLDFDVFVATPDMMGVVGRLGRVLGPKGLMPNPKAGTVTMDVAKAISDIKAGKIEYRLDKANIIHVPVGKVSFTEEQLNENFQTLINAIVKAKPAAAKGQYLKSVVIASTMGPGVKINTTSYV
;
A
#
# COMPACT_ATOMS: atom_id res chain seq x y z
N MET A 1 18.09 13.07 7.76
CA MET A 1 17.00 13.93 8.28
C MET A 1 16.10 13.26 9.33
N LEU A 2 16.24 11.97 9.57
CA LEU A 2 15.36 11.16 10.43
C LEU A 2 15.42 11.50 11.94
N PHE A 3 16.54 11.95 12.47
CA PHE A 3 16.67 12.29 13.89
C PHE A 3 15.80 13.47 14.35
N ARG A 4 15.41 14.37 13.45
CA ARG A 4 14.58 15.54 13.79
C ARG A 4 13.08 15.24 13.69
N SER A 5 12.67 14.24 12.90
CA SER A 5 11.25 13.91 12.72
C SER A 5 10.68 13.11 13.88
N VAL A 6 11.48 12.23 14.51
CA VAL A 6 11.03 11.42 15.65
C VAL A 6 10.60 12.27 16.84
N PRO A 7 11.39 13.25 17.33
CA PRO A 7 10.95 14.15 18.40
C PRO A 7 9.73 14.98 18.03
N LYS A 8 9.61 15.44 16.79
CA LYS A 8 8.44 16.19 16.31
C LYS A 8 7.17 15.35 16.35
N ILE A 9 7.23 14.10 15.91
CA ILE A 9 6.09 13.19 15.95
C ILE A 9 5.71 12.89 17.40
N GLN A 10 6.71 12.69 18.29
CA GLN A 10 6.47 12.32 19.67
C GLN A 10 5.97 13.48 20.54
N ASN A 11 6.53 14.68 20.38
CA ASN A 11 6.27 15.83 21.24
C ASN A 11 5.21 16.77 20.65
N GLU A 12 5.21 16.96 19.34
CA GLU A 12 4.33 17.93 18.67
C GLU A 12 3.15 17.22 17.98
N GLY A 13 3.13 15.87 17.93
CA GLY A 13 2.08 15.12 17.22
C GLY A 13 2.04 15.40 15.71
N TRP A 14 3.18 15.86 15.14
CA TRP A 14 3.24 16.19 13.72
C TRP A 14 3.09 14.94 12.86
N LEU A 15 2.02 14.87 12.07
CA LEU A 15 1.65 13.75 11.22
C LEU A 15 1.25 14.22 9.81
N ASP A 16 1.75 15.38 9.40
CA ASP A 16 1.50 15.97 8.09
C ASP A 16 2.46 15.36 7.04
N PHE A 17 2.29 14.05 6.82
CA PHE A 17 2.99 13.29 5.80
C PHE A 17 2.18 12.04 5.43
N ASP A 18 2.23 11.65 4.16
CA ASP A 18 1.49 10.50 3.63
C ASP A 18 2.21 9.17 3.84
N VAL A 19 3.54 9.16 3.71
CA VAL A 19 4.34 7.94 3.81
C VAL A 19 5.58 8.18 4.67
N PHE A 20 5.85 7.24 5.57
CA PHE A 20 7.03 7.25 6.42
C PHE A 20 8.02 6.16 5.99
N VAL A 21 9.24 6.57 5.60
CA VAL A 21 10.32 5.65 5.22
C VAL A 21 11.39 5.64 6.31
N ALA A 22 11.85 4.46 6.69
CA ALA A 22 12.88 4.28 7.71
C ALA A 22 13.96 3.29 7.26
N THR A 23 15.16 3.44 7.79
CA THR A 23 16.20 2.42 7.70
C THR A 23 15.99 1.35 8.78
N PRO A 24 16.44 0.10 8.58
CA PRO A 24 16.30 -0.97 9.56
C PRO A 24 16.87 -0.59 10.94
N ASP A 25 18.00 0.11 10.96
CA ASP A 25 18.68 0.54 12.19
C ASP A 25 17.79 1.47 13.05
N MET A 26 16.97 2.29 12.40
CA MET A 26 16.08 3.24 13.04
C MET A 26 14.76 2.63 13.53
N MET A 27 14.46 1.38 13.14
CA MET A 27 13.21 0.72 13.51
C MET A 27 13.04 0.56 15.05
N GLY A 28 14.14 0.43 15.78
CA GLY A 28 14.09 0.38 17.25
C GLY A 28 13.53 1.67 17.87
N VAL A 29 13.85 2.82 17.26
CA VAL A 29 13.35 4.13 17.70
C VAL A 29 11.94 4.37 17.19
N VAL A 30 11.69 4.05 15.92
CA VAL A 30 10.37 4.18 15.27
C VAL A 30 9.33 3.25 15.92
N GLY A 31 9.74 2.09 16.42
CA GLY A 31 8.87 1.14 17.12
C GLY A 31 8.17 1.76 18.35
N ARG A 32 8.83 2.70 19.04
CA ARG A 32 8.23 3.44 20.15
C ARG A 32 7.07 4.35 19.70
N LEU A 33 7.08 4.77 18.44
CA LEU A 33 6.00 5.57 17.82
C LEU A 33 4.85 4.71 17.29
N GLY A 34 4.95 3.38 17.42
CA GLY A 34 3.93 2.45 16.90
C GLY A 34 2.52 2.70 17.42
N ARG A 35 2.39 3.22 18.65
CA ARG A 35 1.09 3.60 19.23
C ARG A 35 0.45 4.80 18.53
N VAL A 36 1.25 5.68 17.93
CA VAL A 36 0.79 6.88 17.23
C VAL A 36 0.65 6.60 15.72
N LEU A 37 1.65 5.95 15.11
CA LEU A 37 1.70 5.69 13.68
C LEU A 37 0.83 4.49 13.27
N GLY A 38 0.69 3.48 14.15
CA GLY A 38 -0.05 2.25 13.86
C GLY A 38 -1.52 2.47 13.50
N PRO A 39 -2.32 3.16 14.35
CA PRO A 39 -3.73 3.40 14.06
C PRO A 39 -3.98 4.22 12.80
N LYS A 40 -3.02 5.05 12.41
CA LYS A 40 -3.10 5.89 11.19
C LYS A 40 -2.56 5.19 9.94
N GLY A 41 -2.05 3.96 10.04
CA GLY A 41 -1.50 3.24 8.91
C GLY A 41 -0.14 3.77 8.40
N LEU A 42 0.50 4.69 9.14
CA LEU A 42 1.76 5.33 8.76
C LEU A 42 3.01 4.56 9.24
N MET A 43 2.82 3.39 9.85
CA MET A 43 3.94 2.58 10.38
C MET A 43 4.74 1.96 9.22
N PRO A 44 6.07 2.16 9.16
CA PRO A 44 6.91 1.55 8.14
C PRO A 44 6.82 0.01 8.18
N ASN A 45 6.76 -0.61 7.02
CA ASN A 45 6.66 -2.06 6.88
C ASN A 45 7.73 -2.58 5.90
N PRO A 46 8.57 -3.55 6.29
CA PRO A 46 9.55 -4.14 5.38
C PRO A 46 8.92 -4.77 4.13
N LYS A 47 7.73 -5.36 4.26
CA LYS A 47 7.02 -5.99 3.13
C LYS A 47 6.56 -4.98 2.07
N ALA A 48 6.24 -3.77 2.50
CA ALA A 48 5.89 -2.67 1.59
C ALA A 48 7.11 -1.99 0.96
N GLY A 49 8.32 -2.31 1.45
CA GLY A 49 9.55 -1.67 1.02
C GLY A 49 9.76 -0.26 1.59
N THR A 50 9.00 0.12 2.63
CA THR A 50 9.18 1.39 3.35
C THR A 50 10.27 1.30 4.42
N VAL A 51 10.78 0.09 4.69
CA VAL A 51 11.98 -0.13 5.50
C VAL A 51 13.08 -0.64 4.58
N THR A 52 14.04 0.22 4.25
CA THR A 52 15.12 -0.10 3.30
C THR A 52 16.39 0.66 3.63
N MET A 53 17.54 0.12 3.22
CA MET A 53 18.82 0.81 3.29
C MET A 53 18.93 1.87 2.19
N ASP A 54 18.32 1.64 1.03
CA ASP A 54 18.31 2.58 -0.10
C ASP A 54 17.08 3.50 -0.03
N VAL A 55 17.20 4.53 0.77
CA VAL A 55 16.13 5.51 1.01
C VAL A 55 15.84 6.35 -0.26
N ALA A 56 16.86 6.63 -1.07
CA ALA A 56 16.72 7.45 -2.27
C ALA A 56 15.81 6.76 -3.31
N LYS A 57 16.06 5.47 -3.53
CA LYS A 57 15.24 4.65 -4.43
C LYS A 57 13.80 4.51 -3.89
N ALA A 58 13.64 4.23 -2.61
CA ALA A 58 12.31 4.12 -2.02
C ALA A 58 11.50 5.41 -2.16
N ILE A 59 12.11 6.57 -1.98
CA ILE A 59 11.45 7.87 -2.17
C ILE A 59 11.05 8.09 -3.64
N SER A 60 11.92 7.72 -4.59
CA SER A 60 11.59 7.84 -6.02
C SER A 60 10.42 6.92 -6.41
N ASP A 61 10.41 5.68 -5.92
CA ASP A 61 9.34 4.72 -6.16
C ASP A 61 8.00 5.19 -5.58
N ILE A 62 8.01 5.72 -4.36
CA ILE A 62 6.81 6.26 -3.71
C ILE A 62 6.29 7.49 -4.46
N LYS A 63 7.17 8.39 -4.90
CA LYS A 63 6.79 9.55 -5.72
C LYS A 63 6.28 9.16 -7.11
N ALA A 64 6.75 8.05 -7.66
CA ALA A 64 6.25 7.46 -8.91
C ALA A 64 4.86 6.82 -8.75
N GLY A 65 4.33 6.75 -7.51
CA GLY A 65 2.99 6.23 -7.26
C GLY A 65 2.93 4.78 -6.81
N LYS A 66 4.04 4.24 -6.29
CA LYS A 66 4.04 2.90 -5.68
C LYS A 66 3.01 2.82 -4.56
N ILE A 67 2.05 1.94 -4.72
CA ILE A 67 0.99 1.67 -3.73
C ILE A 67 1.30 0.41 -2.92
N GLU A 68 0.87 0.42 -1.67
CA GLU A 68 0.89 -0.75 -0.81
C GLU A 68 -0.52 -1.37 -0.77
N TYR A 69 -0.60 -2.69 -0.91
CA TYR A 69 -1.86 -3.40 -0.66
C TYR A 69 -1.71 -4.37 0.51
N ARG A 70 -2.77 -4.50 1.28
CA ARG A 70 -2.81 -5.35 2.46
C ARG A 70 -4.10 -6.15 2.49
N LEU A 71 -3.99 -7.42 2.88
CA LEU A 71 -5.13 -8.29 3.13
C LEU A 71 -5.78 -7.91 4.46
N ASP A 72 -7.08 -7.70 4.46
CA ASP A 72 -7.88 -7.46 5.64
C ASP A 72 -8.23 -8.79 6.36
N LYS A 73 -8.78 -8.70 7.56
CA LYS A 73 -9.26 -9.85 8.34
C LYS A 73 -10.36 -10.63 7.63
N ALA A 74 -11.13 -9.98 6.76
CA ALA A 74 -12.16 -10.58 5.92
C ALA A 74 -11.61 -11.19 4.62
N ASN A 75 -10.29 -11.25 4.43
CA ASN A 75 -9.63 -11.67 3.20
C ASN A 75 -9.97 -10.80 1.97
N ILE A 76 -10.19 -9.52 2.20
CA ILE A 76 -10.45 -8.53 1.16
C ILE A 76 -9.23 -7.62 1.03
N ILE A 77 -8.90 -7.23 -0.21
CA ILE A 77 -7.86 -6.25 -0.52
C ILE A 77 -8.53 -4.97 -1.00
N HIS A 78 -8.26 -3.87 -0.32
CA HIS A 78 -8.72 -2.54 -0.69
C HIS A 78 -7.54 -1.73 -1.19
N VAL A 79 -7.57 -1.31 -2.46
CA VAL A 79 -6.45 -0.59 -3.10
C VAL A 79 -6.99 0.47 -4.03
N PRO A 80 -6.46 1.71 -3.96
CA PRO A 80 -6.74 2.72 -4.97
C PRO A 80 -5.99 2.37 -6.27
N VAL A 81 -6.68 2.31 -7.40
CA VAL A 81 -6.11 1.99 -8.72
C VAL A 81 -5.65 3.25 -9.44
N GLY A 82 -6.28 4.38 -9.15
CA GLY A 82 -5.92 5.65 -9.78
C GLY A 82 -6.76 6.82 -9.30
N LYS A 83 -6.56 7.95 -9.93
CA LYS A 83 -7.28 9.20 -9.67
C LYS A 83 -8.15 9.55 -10.88
N VAL A 84 -9.12 10.44 -10.68
CA VAL A 84 -9.99 10.95 -11.74
C VAL A 84 -9.23 11.64 -12.89
N SER A 85 -8.03 12.14 -12.60
CA SER A 85 -7.14 12.77 -13.59
C SER A 85 -6.44 11.77 -14.53
N PHE A 86 -6.52 10.47 -14.26
CA PHE A 86 -5.88 9.45 -15.09
C PHE A 86 -6.75 9.13 -16.31
N THR A 87 -6.08 8.81 -17.43
CA THR A 87 -6.78 8.34 -18.63
C THR A 87 -7.29 6.91 -18.43
N GLU A 88 -8.27 6.52 -19.22
CA GLU A 88 -8.85 5.17 -19.19
C GLU A 88 -7.79 4.08 -19.42
N GLU A 89 -6.86 4.32 -20.34
CA GLU A 89 -5.77 3.40 -20.65
C GLU A 89 -4.84 3.21 -19.43
N GLN A 90 -4.47 4.30 -18.77
CA GLN A 90 -3.62 4.25 -17.56
C GLN A 90 -4.31 3.52 -16.39
N LEU A 91 -5.61 3.73 -16.22
CA LEU A 91 -6.39 3.02 -15.21
C LEU A 91 -6.45 1.52 -15.48
N ASN A 92 -6.62 1.15 -16.74
CA ASN A 92 -6.67 -0.26 -17.16
C ASN A 92 -5.30 -0.94 -16.97
N GLU A 93 -4.21 -0.28 -17.36
CA GLU A 93 -2.84 -0.77 -17.16
C GLU A 93 -2.52 -0.97 -15.67
N ASN A 94 -2.85 0.01 -14.84
CA ASN A 94 -2.66 -0.08 -13.38
C ASN A 94 -3.47 -1.24 -12.80
N PHE A 95 -4.72 -1.39 -13.23
CA PHE A 95 -5.58 -2.47 -12.78
C PHE A 95 -5.03 -3.85 -13.17
N GLN A 96 -4.59 -4.02 -14.42
CA GLN A 96 -3.99 -5.26 -14.89
C GLN A 96 -2.71 -5.60 -14.13
N THR A 97 -1.85 -4.61 -13.92
CA THR A 97 -0.62 -4.78 -13.15
C THR A 97 -0.90 -5.23 -11.72
N LEU A 98 -1.91 -4.63 -11.07
CA LEU A 98 -2.33 -4.99 -9.72
C LEU A 98 -2.86 -6.43 -9.67
N ILE A 99 -3.76 -6.81 -10.57
CA ILE A 99 -4.33 -8.17 -10.63
C ILE A 99 -3.22 -9.20 -10.87
N ASN A 100 -2.33 -8.95 -11.82
CA ASN A 100 -1.20 -9.83 -12.11
C ASN A 100 -0.27 -10.00 -10.89
N ALA A 101 -0.01 -8.94 -10.15
CA ALA A 101 0.78 -8.99 -8.93
C ALA A 101 0.10 -9.85 -7.85
N ILE A 102 -1.21 -9.72 -7.68
CA ILE A 102 -2.01 -10.50 -6.72
C ILE A 102 -2.04 -11.99 -7.11
N VAL A 103 -2.28 -12.29 -8.40
CA VAL A 103 -2.29 -13.66 -8.91
C VAL A 103 -0.91 -14.31 -8.77
N LYS A 104 0.15 -13.57 -9.08
CA LYS A 104 1.54 -14.04 -8.92
C LYS A 104 1.90 -14.31 -7.44
N ALA A 105 1.32 -13.56 -6.52
CA ALA A 105 1.50 -13.73 -5.08
C ALA A 105 0.67 -14.89 -4.49
N LYS A 106 -0.11 -15.62 -5.31
CA LYS A 106 -0.93 -16.75 -4.87
C LYS A 106 -0.04 -17.81 -4.19
N PRO A 107 -0.30 -18.19 -2.92
CA PRO A 107 0.44 -19.26 -2.28
C PRO A 107 0.08 -20.61 -2.89
N ALA A 108 1.05 -21.52 -2.98
CA ALA A 108 0.86 -22.87 -3.54
C ALA A 108 -0.21 -23.69 -2.79
N ALA A 109 -0.43 -23.39 -1.51
CA ALA A 109 -1.45 -24.02 -0.69
C ALA A 109 -2.88 -23.61 -1.04
N ALA A 110 -3.09 -22.50 -1.76
CA ALA A 110 -4.42 -22.03 -2.14
C ALA A 110 -4.96 -22.85 -3.31
N LYS A 111 -5.83 -23.81 -3.01
CA LYS A 111 -6.53 -24.63 -4.01
C LYS A 111 -7.84 -23.94 -4.45
N GLY A 112 -8.19 -24.11 -5.73
CA GLY A 112 -9.44 -23.58 -6.28
C GLY A 112 -9.35 -22.12 -6.75
N GLN A 113 -10.52 -21.48 -6.88
CA GLN A 113 -10.62 -20.10 -7.37
C GLN A 113 -10.04 -19.11 -6.34
N TYR A 114 -8.97 -18.43 -6.72
CA TYR A 114 -8.26 -17.48 -5.84
C TYR A 114 -8.99 -16.14 -5.75
N LEU A 115 -9.34 -15.57 -6.88
CA LEU A 115 -10.13 -14.35 -6.97
C LEU A 115 -11.62 -14.70 -6.99
N LYS A 116 -12.33 -14.51 -5.89
CA LYS A 116 -13.77 -14.79 -5.79
C LYS A 116 -14.61 -13.69 -6.44
N SER A 117 -14.28 -12.46 -6.17
CA SER A 117 -14.97 -11.30 -6.74
C SER A 117 -14.02 -10.10 -6.81
N VAL A 118 -14.15 -9.34 -7.88
CA VAL A 118 -13.46 -8.06 -8.06
C VAL A 118 -14.51 -6.99 -8.32
N VAL A 119 -14.45 -5.91 -7.58
CA VAL A 119 -15.38 -4.79 -7.68
C VAL A 119 -14.59 -3.51 -7.81
N ILE A 120 -14.89 -2.70 -8.81
CA ILE A 120 -14.35 -1.34 -8.94
C ILE A 120 -15.46 -0.36 -8.58
N ALA A 121 -15.11 0.65 -7.81
CA ALA A 121 -16.01 1.73 -7.43
C ALA A 121 -15.28 3.06 -7.43
N SER A 122 -15.97 4.14 -7.79
CA SER A 122 -15.52 5.48 -7.47
C SER A 122 -15.73 5.76 -5.98
N THR A 123 -15.07 6.78 -5.42
CA THR A 123 -15.07 7.07 -3.97
C THR A 123 -16.46 7.13 -3.34
N MET A 124 -17.46 7.66 -4.07
CA MET A 124 -18.85 7.76 -3.60
C MET A 124 -19.84 7.10 -4.58
N GLY A 125 -19.35 6.29 -5.51
CA GLY A 125 -20.16 5.66 -6.55
C GLY A 125 -20.55 4.23 -6.22
N PRO A 126 -21.45 3.64 -7.03
CA PRO A 126 -21.82 2.24 -6.91
C PRO A 126 -20.64 1.33 -7.32
N GLY A 127 -20.60 0.13 -6.71
CA GLY A 127 -19.63 -0.88 -7.07
C GLY A 127 -20.01 -1.62 -8.35
N VAL A 128 -19.10 -1.65 -9.31
CA VAL A 128 -19.25 -2.41 -10.56
C VAL A 128 -18.45 -3.72 -10.45
N LYS A 129 -19.14 -4.84 -10.58
CA LYS A 129 -18.49 -6.17 -10.56
C LYS A 129 -17.80 -6.45 -11.88
N ILE A 130 -16.57 -6.94 -11.80
CA ILE A 130 -15.79 -7.37 -12.96
C ILE A 130 -15.76 -8.88 -13.05
N ASN A 131 -15.78 -9.40 -14.27
CA ASN A 131 -15.64 -10.82 -14.50
C ASN A 131 -14.20 -11.25 -14.21
N THR A 132 -14.03 -12.10 -13.20
CA THR A 132 -12.73 -12.59 -12.75
C THR A 132 -12.16 -13.70 -13.63
N THR A 133 -12.99 -14.33 -14.47
CA THR A 133 -12.58 -15.48 -15.30
C THR A 133 -11.53 -15.10 -16.35
N SER A 134 -11.49 -13.84 -16.76
CA SER A 134 -10.53 -13.33 -17.74
C SER A 134 -9.12 -13.09 -17.17
N TYR A 135 -8.94 -13.19 -15.86
CA TYR A 135 -7.69 -12.86 -15.17
C TYR A 135 -7.07 -14.02 -14.38
N VAL A 136 -7.64 -15.22 -14.49
CA VAL A 136 -7.17 -16.45 -13.79
C VAL A 136 -6.60 -17.44 -14.78
#